data_f6773bd9fb358c85b6c4edb935c8b433
#
_entry.id   f6773bd9fb358c85b6c4edb935c8b433
#
_cell.length_a   1.000
_cell.length_b   1.000
_cell.length_c   1.000
_cell.angle_alpha   90.00
_cell.angle_beta   90.00
_cell.angle_gamma   90.00
#
_symmetry.space_group_name_H-M   'P 1'
#
loop_
_entity.id
_entity.type
_entity.pdbx_description
1 polymer ?
#
loop_
_entity_poly.entity_id
_entity_poly.type
_entity_poly.pdbx_seq_one_letter_code
_entity_poly.pdbx_strand_id
1 'polypeptide(L)'
;RKRKIAFAAALLAALCMVSFGIYSTTKKTDTIQIATKPMTEQYILGEMLKMLIEEQTDLQVEITEGVGGGTSNIWPAMKSGEFDLYPEYTGTAWNMVLKREELYTEDMFSQLENGYEAYDMEWKGMYGFANSYALAVRKEAAQKYDLKKISDLSAVSDQLKFGAEYDFYEREDGYDSLCKTYDLHFQGTSDLDIGLKYQAINAGEIDVMPIFTTDGQYSVSDIVVLDDDKNFYPSYQCGNIVRKEILEEHPELEEIFKECEGILTDKEMARLNYRVEEKKEEPE
;
A
#
# COMPACT_ATOMS: atom_id res chain seq x y z
N ARG A 1 39.55 -22.85 -53.34
CA ARG A 1 39.60 -21.43 -52.90
C ARG A 1 38.22 -20.87 -52.49
N LYS A 2 37.18 -21.06 -53.32
CA LYS A 2 35.80 -20.58 -53.03
C LYS A 2 35.19 -21.21 -51.76
N ARG A 3 35.41 -22.49 -51.44
CA ARG A 3 34.90 -23.16 -50.23
C ARG A 3 35.52 -22.63 -48.94
N LYS A 4 36.82 -22.23 -48.95
CA LYS A 4 37.48 -21.64 -47.79
C LYS A 4 36.97 -20.22 -47.46
N ILE A 5 36.63 -19.45 -48.51
CA ILE A 5 36.02 -18.12 -48.38
C ILE A 5 34.61 -18.21 -47.80
N ALA A 6 33.80 -19.17 -48.28
CA ALA A 6 32.45 -19.43 -47.75
C ALA A 6 32.47 -19.85 -46.26
N PHE A 7 33.45 -20.67 -45.87
CA PHE A 7 33.59 -21.10 -44.48
C PHE A 7 34.01 -19.94 -43.55
N ALA A 8 34.91 -19.09 -44.02
CA ALA A 8 35.35 -17.90 -43.28
C ALA A 8 34.18 -16.86 -43.13
N ALA A 9 33.38 -16.68 -44.18
CA ALA A 9 32.21 -15.80 -44.13
C ALA A 9 31.10 -16.33 -43.17
N ALA A 10 30.88 -17.65 -43.15
CA ALA A 10 29.92 -18.27 -42.20
C ALA A 10 30.40 -18.20 -40.76
N LEU A 11 31.70 -18.31 -40.50
CA LEU A 11 32.28 -18.14 -39.14
C LEU A 11 32.21 -16.69 -38.67
N LEU A 12 32.43 -15.72 -39.55
CA LEU A 12 32.28 -14.30 -39.25
C LEU A 12 30.81 -13.94 -38.95
N ALA A 13 29.88 -14.49 -39.74
CA ALA A 13 28.45 -14.26 -39.50
C ALA A 13 27.97 -14.91 -38.18
N ALA A 14 28.48 -16.07 -37.82
CA ALA A 14 28.19 -16.72 -36.54
C ALA A 14 28.80 -15.94 -35.37
N LEU A 15 30.04 -15.42 -35.51
CA LEU A 15 30.65 -14.55 -34.50
C LEU A 15 29.89 -13.21 -34.33
N CYS A 16 29.41 -12.61 -35.41
CA CYS A 16 28.59 -11.40 -35.36
C CYS A 16 27.23 -11.66 -34.71
N MET A 17 26.61 -12.81 -34.96
CA MET A 17 25.34 -13.19 -34.30
C MET A 17 25.52 -13.44 -32.81
N VAL A 18 26.61 -14.11 -32.41
CA VAL A 18 26.94 -14.34 -31.00
C VAL A 18 27.27 -13.02 -30.28
N SER A 19 28.06 -12.13 -30.91
CA SER A 19 28.37 -10.81 -30.35
C SER A 19 27.15 -9.90 -30.29
N PHE A 20 26.23 -9.97 -31.26
CA PHE A 20 24.97 -9.23 -31.25
C PHE A 20 24.00 -9.81 -30.20
N GLY A 21 23.95 -11.14 -30.04
CA GLY A 21 23.17 -11.80 -28.98
C GLY A 21 23.68 -11.43 -27.58
N ILE A 22 25.01 -11.40 -27.37
CA ILE A 22 25.61 -11.01 -26.08
C ILE A 22 25.41 -9.51 -25.84
N TYR A 23 25.52 -8.68 -26.87
CA TYR A 23 25.30 -7.22 -26.75
C TYR A 23 23.82 -6.87 -26.45
N SER A 24 22.86 -7.64 -26.97
CA SER A 24 21.43 -7.44 -26.64
C SER A 24 21.03 -7.96 -25.27
N THR A 25 21.81 -8.88 -24.66
CA THR A 25 21.54 -9.38 -23.29
C THR A 25 22.19 -8.55 -22.18
N THR A 26 23.01 -7.53 -22.55
CA THR A 26 23.67 -6.64 -21.59
C THR A 26 23.21 -5.16 -21.69
N LYS A 27 22.15 -4.88 -22.45
CA LYS A 27 21.61 -3.53 -22.45
C LYS A 27 20.80 -3.35 -21.14
N LYS A 28 21.33 -2.52 -20.23
CA LYS A 28 20.56 -1.96 -19.10
C LYS A 28 19.20 -1.51 -19.64
N THR A 29 18.13 -1.86 -18.98
CA THR A 29 16.84 -1.25 -19.23
C THR A 29 16.90 0.18 -18.70
N ASP A 30 16.83 1.17 -19.56
CA ASP A 30 16.79 2.59 -19.16
C ASP A 30 15.36 2.99 -18.71
N THR A 31 14.43 2.03 -18.60
CA THR A 31 13.02 2.25 -18.23
C THR A 31 12.63 1.36 -17.07
N ILE A 32 12.12 1.95 -16.01
CA ILE A 32 11.60 1.28 -14.83
C ILE A 32 10.09 1.10 -14.97
N GLN A 33 9.62 -0.14 -14.81
CA GLN A 33 8.20 -0.50 -14.91
C GLN A 33 7.57 -0.51 -13.52
N ILE A 34 6.70 0.44 -13.23
CA ILE A 34 5.97 0.56 -11.96
C ILE A 34 4.54 0.04 -12.15
N ALA A 35 4.07 -0.81 -11.26
CA ALA A 35 2.65 -1.17 -11.15
C ALA A 35 1.99 -0.46 -9.98
N THR A 36 0.72 -0.07 -10.12
CA THR A 36 -0.09 0.43 -9.01
C THR A 36 -1.40 -0.34 -8.88
N LYS A 37 -1.91 -0.47 -7.66
CA LYS A 37 -3.25 -1.02 -7.40
C LYS A 37 -4.33 0.01 -7.74
N PRO A 38 -5.60 -0.40 -7.93
CA PRO A 38 -6.69 0.52 -8.28
C PRO A 38 -7.18 1.33 -7.08
N MET A 39 -6.32 2.18 -6.53
CA MET A 39 -6.59 3.03 -5.36
C MET A 39 -5.89 4.37 -5.53
N THR A 40 -6.54 5.46 -5.10
CA THR A 40 -6.04 6.83 -5.22
C THR A 40 -4.63 6.99 -4.68
N GLU A 41 -4.35 6.51 -3.47
CA GLU A 41 -3.01 6.64 -2.87
C GLU A 41 -1.93 5.88 -3.64
N GLN A 42 -2.28 4.79 -4.29
CA GLN A 42 -1.34 4.04 -5.14
C GLN A 42 -0.96 4.83 -6.40
N TYR A 43 -1.90 5.57 -6.99
CA TYR A 43 -1.62 6.47 -8.13
C TYR A 43 -0.70 7.60 -7.70
N ILE A 44 -0.98 8.23 -6.55
CA ILE A 44 -0.13 9.28 -5.97
C ILE A 44 1.29 8.76 -5.71
N LEU A 45 1.43 7.57 -5.12
CA LEU A 45 2.74 6.96 -4.86
C LEU A 45 3.48 6.59 -6.15
N GLY A 46 2.77 6.09 -7.16
CA GLY A 46 3.33 5.79 -8.48
C GLY A 46 3.90 7.04 -9.16
N GLU A 47 3.14 8.13 -9.20
CA GLU A 47 3.57 9.40 -9.78
C GLU A 47 4.70 10.04 -8.97
N MET A 48 4.65 10.00 -7.63
CA MET A 48 5.73 10.47 -6.78
C MET A 48 7.05 9.73 -7.07
N LEU A 49 7.00 8.40 -7.17
CA LEU A 49 8.19 7.60 -7.51
C LEU A 49 8.72 7.96 -8.89
N LYS A 50 7.83 8.10 -9.89
CA LYS A 50 8.21 8.50 -11.24
C LYS A 50 8.93 9.84 -11.23
N MET A 51 8.36 10.86 -10.58
CA MET A 51 8.98 12.18 -10.49
C MET A 51 10.36 12.10 -9.85
N LEU A 52 10.49 11.40 -8.71
CA LEU A 52 11.78 11.28 -8.00
C LEU A 52 12.83 10.55 -8.86
N ILE A 53 12.46 9.47 -9.53
CA ILE A 53 13.37 8.69 -10.37
C ILE A 53 13.79 9.51 -11.59
N GLU A 54 12.87 10.12 -12.33
CA GLU A 54 13.17 10.88 -13.54
C GLU A 54 13.87 12.21 -13.28
N GLU A 55 13.66 12.84 -12.10
CA GLU A 55 14.37 14.07 -11.71
C GLU A 55 15.81 13.83 -11.24
N GLN A 56 16.08 12.69 -10.62
CA GLN A 56 17.38 12.42 -9.99
C GLN A 56 18.27 11.48 -10.80
N THR A 57 17.74 10.86 -11.87
CA THR A 57 18.46 9.91 -12.71
C THR A 57 18.20 10.17 -14.20
N ASP A 58 18.92 9.45 -15.07
CA ASP A 58 18.65 9.42 -16.52
C ASP A 58 17.64 8.33 -16.91
N LEU A 59 16.98 7.67 -15.92
CA LEU A 59 16.03 6.60 -16.14
C LEU A 59 14.66 7.17 -16.57
N GLN A 60 13.95 6.43 -17.38
CA GLN A 60 12.55 6.68 -17.73
C GLN A 60 11.66 5.80 -16.85
N VAL A 61 10.44 6.25 -16.55
CA VAL A 61 9.47 5.46 -15.78
C VAL A 61 8.18 5.30 -16.57
N GLU A 62 7.72 4.06 -16.66
CA GLU A 62 6.40 3.73 -17.17
C GLU A 62 5.55 3.18 -16.03
N ILE A 63 4.35 3.76 -15.84
CA ILE A 63 3.41 3.32 -14.81
C ILE A 63 2.27 2.56 -15.46
N THR A 64 2.03 1.33 -15.01
CA THR A 64 0.79 0.61 -15.28
C THR A 64 -0.17 0.85 -14.12
N GLU A 65 -1.09 1.79 -14.32
CA GLU A 65 -2.04 2.19 -13.29
C GLU A 65 -3.16 1.18 -13.09
N GLY A 66 -3.57 1.03 -11.83
CA GLY A 66 -4.82 0.35 -11.48
C GLY A 66 -4.90 -1.10 -11.88
N VAL A 67 -3.82 -1.87 -11.70
CA VAL A 67 -3.81 -3.31 -12.02
C VAL A 67 -4.93 -4.02 -11.26
N GLY A 68 -5.96 -4.44 -11.99
CA GLY A 68 -7.12 -5.14 -11.44
C GLY A 68 -6.71 -6.40 -10.68
N GLY A 69 -7.36 -6.69 -9.54
CA GLY A 69 -6.98 -7.78 -8.65
C GLY A 69 -5.77 -7.46 -7.75
N GLY A 70 -5.15 -6.28 -7.91
CA GLY A 70 -4.07 -5.79 -7.04
C GLY A 70 -2.93 -6.79 -6.90
N THR A 71 -2.51 -7.07 -5.66
CA THR A 71 -1.41 -7.98 -5.33
C THR A 71 -1.52 -9.35 -6.02
N SER A 72 -2.74 -9.89 -6.18
CA SER A 72 -2.93 -11.21 -6.81
C SER A 72 -2.45 -11.25 -8.26
N ASN A 73 -2.52 -10.15 -8.98
CA ASN A 73 -2.08 -10.04 -10.38
C ASN A 73 -0.69 -9.39 -10.49
N ILE A 74 -0.37 -8.41 -9.64
CA ILE A 74 0.94 -7.74 -9.65
C ILE A 74 2.05 -8.72 -9.24
N TRP A 75 1.84 -9.54 -8.20
CA TRP A 75 2.88 -10.43 -7.71
C TRP A 75 3.40 -11.46 -8.72
N PRO A 76 2.57 -12.17 -9.51
CA PRO A 76 3.06 -13.01 -10.61
C PRO A 76 3.83 -12.22 -11.67
N ALA A 77 3.41 -11.00 -12.00
CA ALA A 77 4.04 -10.13 -12.97
C ALA A 77 5.42 -9.63 -12.50
N MET A 78 5.56 -9.29 -11.21
CA MET A 78 6.86 -9.02 -10.58
C MET A 78 7.83 -10.19 -10.74
N LYS A 79 7.38 -11.42 -10.47
CA LYS A 79 8.22 -12.62 -10.60
C LYS A 79 8.61 -12.94 -12.05
N SER A 80 7.81 -12.54 -13.02
CA SER A 80 8.13 -12.72 -14.45
C SER A 80 8.98 -11.60 -15.04
N GLY A 81 9.20 -10.50 -14.28
CA GLY A 81 9.94 -9.34 -14.75
C GLY A 81 9.13 -8.41 -15.66
N GLU A 82 7.82 -8.48 -15.61
CA GLU A 82 6.92 -7.54 -16.30
C GLU A 82 6.91 -6.18 -15.58
N PHE A 83 6.97 -6.19 -14.24
CA PHE A 83 7.14 -5.01 -13.40
C PHE A 83 8.43 -5.09 -12.60
N ASP A 84 9.02 -3.96 -12.30
CA ASP A 84 10.26 -3.82 -11.56
C ASP A 84 10.02 -3.45 -10.10
N LEU A 85 8.98 -2.68 -9.84
CA LEU A 85 8.57 -2.30 -8.48
C LEU A 85 7.09 -1.95 -8.40
N TYR A 86 6.54 -2.01 -7.18
CA TYR A 86 5.20 -1.53 -6.86
C TYR A 86 5.07 -1.19 -5.37
N PRO A 87 4.25 -0.20 -4.99
CA PRO A 87 3.90 0.05 -3.59
C PRO A 87 3.03 -1.09 -3.03
N GLU A 88 3.41 -1.61 -1.86
CA GLU A 88 2.72 -2.71 -1.20
C GLU A 88 2.52 -2.44 0.30
N TYR A 89 1.57 -3.14 0.89
CA TYR A 89 1.25 -3.05 2.31
C TYR A 89 1.70 -4.31 3.06
N THR A 90 2.34 -4.12 4.21
CA THR A 90 2.97 -5.19 4.98
C THR A 90 2.01 -6.33 5.33
N GLY A 91 0.80 -6.02 5.82
CA GLY A 91 -0.21 -7.03 6.13
C GLY A 91 -0.69 -7.80 4.91
N THR A 92 -0.87 -7.12 3.75
CA THR A 92 -1.22 -7.77 2.49
C THR A 92 -0.11 -8.71 2.03
N ALA A 93 1.13 -8.24 2.06
CA ALA A 93 2.31 -9.02 1.70
C ALA A 93 2.45 -10.27 2.57
N TRP A 94 2.23 -10.12 3.87
CA TRP A 94 2.29 -11.21 4.84
C TRP A 94 1.27 -12.31 4.56
N ASN A 95 -0.01 -11.93 4.39
CA ASN A 95 -1.07 -12.90 4.21
C ASN A 95 -1.20 -13.39 2.75
N MET A 96 -1.12 -12.49 1.76
CA MET A 96 -1.41 -12.84 0.37
C MET A 96 -0.18 -13.41 -0.37
N VAL A 97 1.02 -12.92 -0.08
CA VAL A 97 2.25 -13.37 -0.76
C VAL A 97 2.92 -14.48 0.04
N LEU A 98 3.24 -14.26 1.31
CA LEU A 98 3.91 -15.24 2.16
C LEU A 98 2.98 -16.31 2.72
N LYS A 99 1.66 -16.17 2.54
CA LYS A 99 0.62 -17.13 2.97
C LYS A 99 0.68 -17.45 4.47
N ARG A 100 1.00 -16.44 5.29
CA ARG A 100 0.96 -16.55 6.74
C ARG A 100 -0.48 -16.40 7.22
N GLU A 101 -0.87 -17.19 8.21
CA GLU A 101 -2.24 -17.18 8.76
C GLU A 101 -2.40 -16.20 9.92
N GLU A 102 -1.32 -15.97 10.69
CA GLU A 102 -1.29 -15.02 11.79
C GLU A 102 -1.40 -13.57 11.30
N LEU A 103 -2.00 -12.71 12.12
CA LEU A 103 -2.06 -11.27 11.86
C LEU A 103 -0.66 -10.67 11.89
N TYR A 104 -0.36 -9.83 10.92
CA TYR A 104 0.90 -9.10 10.86
C TYR A 104 0.95 -8.01 11.93
N THR A 105 2.07 -7.94 12.63
CA THR A 105 2.44 -6.84 13.53
C THR A 105 3.81 -6.28 13.15
N GLU A 106 4.09 -5.03 13.49
CA GLU A 106 5.29 -4.32 13.03
C GLU A 106 6.61 -4.98 13.47
N ASP A 107 6.63 -5.66 14.61
CA ASP A 107 7.79 -6.42 15.08
C ASP A 107 8.13 -7.65 14.23
N MET A 108 7.23 -8.03 13.31
CA MET A 108 7.44 -9.10 12.34
C MET A 108 8.12 -8.62 11.04
N PHE A 109 8.42 -7.31 10.89
CA PHE A 109 8.93 -6.75 9.63
C PHE A 109 10.18 -7.46 9.12
N SER A 110 11.15 -7.78 9.99
CA SER A 110 12.35 -8.53 9.57
C SER A 110 12.03 -9.94 9.05
N GLN A 111 10.94 -10.56 9.52
CA GLN A 111 10.50 -11.86 8.98
C GLN A 111 9.83 -11.69 7.60
N LEU A 112 9.12 -10.57 7.41
CA LEU A 112 8.54 -10.21 6.13
C LEU A 112 9.62 -9.96 5.07
N GLU A 113 10.63 -9.14 5.39
CA GLU A 113 11.79 -8.88 4.50
C GLU A 113 12.48 -10.18 4.09
N ASN A 114 12.88 -11.01 5.05
CA ASN A 114 13.52 -12.30 4.79
C ASN A 114 12.65 -13.22 3.92
N GLY A 115 11.32 -13.13 4.06
CA GLY A 115 10.38 -13.88 3.24
C GLY A 115 10.42 -13.45 1.76
N TYR A 116 10.62 -12.16 1.50
CA TYR A 116 10.71 -11.60 0.15
C TYR A 116 12.08 -11.83 -0.50
N GLU A 117 13.16 -11.82 0.27
CA GLU A 117 14.50 -12.16 -0.23
C GLU A 117 14.55 -13.54 -0.91
N ALA A 118 13.74 -14.50 -0.45
CA ALA A 118 13.62 -15.83 -1.06
C ALA A 118 13.06 -15.80 -2.50
N TYR A 119 12.50 -14.66 -2.92
CA TYR A 119 11.97 -14.42 -4.27
C TYR A 119 12.79 -13.41 -5.06
N ASP A 120 13.99 -13.04 -4.60
CA ASP A 120 14.83 -11.99 -5.18
C ASP A 120 14.11 -10.62 -5.22
N MET A 121 13.37 -10.32 -4.16
CA MET A 121 12.65 -9.06 -3.95
C MET A 121 13.10 -8.42 -2.65
N GLU A 122 13.12 -7.09 -2.62
CA GLU A 122 13.47 -6.30 -1.43
C GLU A 122 12.39 -5.28 -1.09
N TRP A 123 12.19 -5.05 0.20
CA TRP A 123 11.41 -3.94 0.71
C TRP A 123 12.28 -2.68 0.78
N LYS A 124 11.80 -1.59 0.20
CA LYS A 124 12.50 -0.30 0.17
C LYS A 124 11.56 0.87 0.43
N GLY A 125 12.10 1.93 1.03
CA GLY A 125 11.41 3.21 1.16
C GLY A 125 10.07 3.09 1.89
N MET A 126 10.08 2.61 3.14
CA MET A 126 8.89 2.59 3.97
C MET A 126 8.40 4.01 4.22
N TYR A 127 7.26 4.38 3.64
CA TYR A 127 6.81 5.78 3.56
C TYR A 127 6.48 6.43 4.91
N GLY A 128 6.20 5.64 5.95
CA GLY A 128 5.90 6.15 7.30
C GLY A 128 4.41 6.23 7.63
N PHE A 129 3.53 5.89 6.69
CA PHE A 129 2.10 5.75 6.91
C PHE A 129 1.64 4.29 6.83
N ALA A 130 0.47 4.02 7.40
CA ALA A 130 -0.21 2.74 7.28
C ALA A 130 -1.64 2.97 6.79
N ASN A 131 -2.10 2.18 5.81
CA ASN A 131 -3.51 2.16 5.41
C ASN A 131 -4.21 1.01 6.14
N SER A 132 -4.49 1.21 7.41
CA SER A 132 -5.06 0.22 8.32
C SER A 132 -6.50 0.59 8.70
N TYR A 133 -7.29 -0.40 9.11
CA TYR A 133 -8.52 -0.09 9.81
C TYR A 133 -8.20 0.62 11.13
N ALA A 134 -9.02 1.59 11.48
CA ALA A 134 -9.03 2.24 12.77
C ALA A 134 -10.47 2.53 13.21
N LEU A 135 -10.69 2.72 14.50
CA LEU A 135 -11.99 3.10 15.02
C LEU A 135 -12.00 4.59 15.32
N ALA A 136 -12.90 5.31 14.70
CA ALA A 136 -13.08 6.74 14.90
C ALA A 136 -14.36 7.02 15.68
N VAL A 137 -14.30 8.03 16.53
CA VAL A 137 -15.45 8.56 17.27
C VAL A 137 -15.66 10.02 16.94
N ARG A 138 -16.90 10.48 17.01
CA ARG A 138 -17.24 11.89 16.91
C ARG A 138 -16.51 12.68 18.00
N LYS A 139 -15.91 13.80 17.66
CA LYS A 139 -15.07 14.60 18.57
C LYS A 139 -15.79 15.01 19.87
N GLU A 140 -17.07 15.34 19.78
CA GLU A 140 -17.89 15.67 20.96
C GLU A 140 -18.07 14.47 21.91
N ALA A 141 -18.23 13.25 21.35
CA ALA A 141 -18.31 12.04 22.14
C ALA A 141 -16.95 11.73 22.80
N ALA A 142 -15.85 11.88 22.05
CA ALA A 142 -14.49 11.72 22.56
C ALA A 142 -14.22 12.67 23.74
N GLN A 143 -14.59 13.93 23.61
CA GLN A 143 -14.43 14.94 24.68
C GLN A 143 -15.34 14.67 25.87
N LYS A 144 -16.61 14.33 25.62
CA LYS A 144 -17.61 14.10 26.68
C LYS A 144 -17.23 12.94 27.59
N TYR A 145 -16.68 11.89 27.03
CA TYR A 145 -16.36 10.64 27.73
C TYR A 145 -14.86 10.40 27.94
N ASP A 146 -13.98 11.37 27.57
CA ASP A 146 -12.50 11.29 27.63
C ASP A 146 -11.95 10.05 26.90
N LEU A 147 -12.48 9.74 25.72
CA LEU A 147 -12.10 8.58 24.92
C LEU A 147 -10.77 8.84 24.19
N LYS A 148 -9.80 7.93 24.38
CA LYS A 148 -8.48 8.00 23.75
C LYS A 148 -8.12 6.69 23.06
N LYS A 149 -8.61 5.57 23.55
CA LYS A 149 -8.34 4.22 23.08
C LYS A 149 -9.62 3.41 22.97
N ILE A 150 -9.59 2.34 22.19
CA ILE A 150 -10.80 1.54 21.91
C ILE A 150 -11.37 0.92 23.21
N SER A 151 -10.50 0.49 24.12
CA SER A 151 -10.96 -0.03 25.43
C SER A 151 -11.78 0.97 26.25
N ASP A 152 -11.63 2.27 26.05
CA ASP A 152 -12.40 3.29 26.80
C ASP A 152 -13.88 3.24 26.43
N LEU A 153 -14.22 2.74 25.24
CA LEU A 153 -15.60 2.61 24.77
C LEU A 153 -16.42 1.60 25.59
N SER A 154 -15.80 0.61 26.24
CA SER A 154 -16.51 -0.42 26.99
C SER A 154 -17.45 0.13 28.06
N ALA A 155 -17.08 1.27 28.66
CA ALA A 155 -17.86 1.91 29.72
C ALA A 155 -19.07 2.73 29.21
N VAL A 156 -19.14 3.04 27.90
CA VAL A 156 -20.10 4.00 27.37
C VAL A 156 -20.72 3.61 26.02
N SER A 157 -20.31 2.48 25.46
CA SER A 157 -20.78 2.03 24.14
C SER A 157 -22.31 1.85 24.05
N ASP A 158 -22.98 1.52 25.16
CA ASP A 158 -24.44 1.42 25.28
C ASP A 158 -25.18 2.75 25.09
N GLN A 159 -24.46 3.88 25.09
CA GLN A 159 -24.98 5.22 24.84
C GLN A 159 -24.61 5.74 23.44
N LEU A 160 -23.82 4.99 22.66
CA LEU A 160 -23.27 5.38 21.38
C LEU A 160 -23.85 4.53 20.24
N LYS A 161 -24.07 5.18 19.09
CA LYS A 161 -24.51 4.51 17.86
C LYS A 161 -23.29 4.23 16.97
N PHE A 162 -23.24 3.01 16.46
CA PHE A 162 -22.20 2.57 15.54
C PHE A 162 -22.71 2.58 14.09
N GLY A 163 -21.88 2.98 13.15
CA GLY A 163 -22.18 2.93 11.70
C GLY A 163 -21.01 2.41 10.92
N ALA A 164 -21.24 1.50 10.00
CA ALA A 164 -20.23 0.94 9.12
C ALA A 164 -20.83 0.50 7.79
N GLU A 165 -19.98 0.15 6.84
CA GLU A 165 -20.34 -0.50 5.60
C GLU A 165 -20.82 -1.94 5.86
N TYR A 166 -21.70 -2.43 5.01
CA TYR A 166 -22.23 -3.80 5.09
C TYR A 166 -21.12 -4.85 5.25
N ASP A 167 -20.05 -4.75 4.45
CA ASP A 167 -18.93 -5.69 4.48
C ASP A 167 -18.23 -5.75 5.85
N PHE A 168 -18.20 -4.64 6.60
CA PHE A 168 -17.60 -4.63 7.94
C PHE A 168 -18.40 -5.49 8.94
N TYR A 169 -19.70 -5.59 8.77
CA TYR A 169 -20.53 -6.46 9.59
C TYR A 169 -20.39 -7.95 9.25
N GLU A 170 -20.04 -8.27 8.00
CA GLU A 170 -19.91 -9.66 7.53
C GLU A 170 -18.50 -10.24 7.72
N ARG A 171 -17.50 -9.39 8.00
CA ARG A 171 -16.11 -9.83 8.14
C ARG A 171 -15.87 -10.57 9.46
N GLU A 172 -15.01 -11.60 9.41
CA GLU A 172 -14.55 -12.31 10.62
C GLU A 172 -13.75 -11.38 11.56
N ASP A 173 -13.00 -10.39 11.00
CA ASP A 173 -12.25 -9.35 11.71
C ASP A 173 -13.03 -8.02 11.81
N GLY A 174 -14.34 -8.06 11.64
CA GLY A 174 -15.23 -6.90 11.63
C GLY A 174 -15.94 -6.65 12.96
N TYR A 175 -17.21 -6.22 12.85
CA TYR A 175 -18.00 -5.72 13.98
C TYR A 175 -18.10 -6.68 15.17
N ASP A 176 -18.48 -7.94 14.93
CA ASP A 176 -18.73 -8.92 16.00
C ASP A 176 -17.44 -9.23 16.77
N SER A 177 -16.32 -9.41 16.07
CA SER A 177 -15.02 -9.66 16.67
C SER A 177 -14.49 -8.44 17.41
N LEU A 178 -14.69 -7.23 16.87
CA LEU A 178 -14.35 -5.96 17.53
C LEU A 178 -15.12 -5.84 18.85
N CYS A 179 -16.45 -6.01 18.81
CA CYS A 179 -17.30 -5.94 19.99
C CYS A 179 -16.93 -6.98 21.07
N LYS A 180 -16.64 -8.20 20.63
CA LYS A 180 -16.19 -9.28 21.53
C LYS A 180 -14.83 -8.96 22.18
N THR A 181 -13.88 -8.44 21.40
CA THR A 181 -12.52 -8.16 21.86
C THR A 181 -12.47 -7.04 22.90
N TYR A 182 -13.28 -6.01 22.66
CA TYR A 182 -13.29 -4.79 23.50
C TYR A 182 -14.47 -4.70 24.46
N ASP A 183 -15.33 -5.73 24.53
CA ASP A 183 -16.56 -5.77 25.35
C ASP A 183 -17.47 -4.57 25.08
N LEU A 184 -17.83 -4.39 23.80
CA LEU A 184 -18.65 -3.27 23.33
C LEU A 184 -20.09 -3.69 23.11
N HIS A 185 -21.04 -2.83 23.50
CA HIS A 185 -22.47 -3.04 23.42
C HIS A 185 -23.16 -1.77 22.90
N PHE A 186 -23.00 -1.48 21.61
CA PHE A 186 -23.55 -0.24 21.06
C PHE A 186 -25.06 -0.14 21.16
N GLN A 187 -25.58 1.09 21.35
CA GLN A 187 -27.02 1.39 21.43
C GLN A 187 -27.79 0.95 20.19
N GLY A 188 -27.14 1.02 19.03
CA GLY A 188 -27.68 0.60 17.73
C GLY A 188 -26.59 0.64 16.67
N THR A 189 -26.89 0.00 15.54
CA THR A 189 -26.02 -0.07 14.36
C THR A 189 -26.72 0.51 13.14
N SER A 190 -25.94 1.08 12.22
CA SER A 190 -26.42 1.58 10.92
C SER A 190 -25.52 1.00 9.82
N ASP A 191 -26.15 0.44 8.78
CA ASP A 191 -25.50 0.05 7.55
C ASP A 191 -25.45 1.26 6.61
N LEU A 192 -24.27 1.68 6.20
CA LEU A 192 -24.03 2.92 5.45
C LEU A 192 -22.97 2.69 4.37
N ASP A 193 -23.17 3.27 3.19
CA ASP A 193 -22.10 3.35 2.20
C ASP A 193 -20.93 4.19 2.71
N ILE A 194 -19.71 3.90 2.22
CA ILE A 194 -18.45 4.56 2.61
C ILE A 194 -18.58 6.09 2.60
N GLY A 195 -19.11 6.67 1.52
CA GLY A 195 -19.30 8.13 1.42
C GLY A 195 -20.34 8.70 2.39
N LEU A 196 -21.33 7.89 2.79
CA LEU A 196 -22.42 8.32 3.67
C LEU A 196 -22.05 8.25 5.16
N LYS A 197 -21.14 7.35 5.57
CA LYS A 197 -20.75 7.24 6.98
C LYS A 197 -20.11 8.53 7.52
N TYR A 198 -19.29 9.21 6.71
CA TYR A 198 -18.71 10.49 7.09
C TYR A 198 -19.75 11.61 7.21
N GLN A 199 -20.77 11.62 6.36
CA GLN A 199 -21.89 12.54 6.48
C GLN A 199 -22.71 12.25 7.75
N ALA A 200 -23.00 10.98 8.03
CA ALA A 200 -23.76 10.56 9.21
C ALA A 200 -23.05 10.90 10.54
N ILE A 201 -21.72 10.72 10.63
CA ILE A 201 -20.98 11.06 11.84
C ILE A 201 -20.91 12.58 12.03
N ASN A 202 -20.69 13.34 10.95
CA ASN A 202 -20.69 14.80 10.99
C ASN A 202 -22.09 15.39 11.34
N ALA A 203 -23.17 14.71 10.94
CA ALA A 203 -24.55 15.07 11.30
C ALA A 203 -24.95 14.61 12.72
N GLY A 204 -24.14 13.79 13.39
CA GLY A 204 -24.45 13.22 14.70
C GLY A 204 -25.50 12.10 14.67
N GLU A 205 -25.71 11.48 13.50
CA GLU A 205 -26.60 10.34 13.34
C GLU A 205 -25.96 9.04 13.88
N ILE A 206 -24.63 8.94 13.79
CA ILE A 206 -23.79 7.93 14.42
C ILE A 206 -22.69 8.59 15.25
N ASP A 207 -22.12 7.87 16.20
CA ASP A 207 -21.07 8.35 17.11
C ASP A 207 -19.73 7.67 16.89
N VAL A 208 -19.74 6.44 16.38
CA VAL A 208 -18.57 5.57 16.19
C VAL A 208 -18.63 4.92 14.81
N MET A 209 -17.51 4.86 14.11
CA MET A 209 -17.39 4.16 12.83
C MET A 209 -15.98 3.62 12.60
N PRO A 210 -15.81 2.53 11.83
CA PRO A 210 -14.52 2.13 11.29
C PRO A 210 -14.13 3.08 10.14
N ILE A 211 -12.84 3.38 10.05
CA ILE A 211 -12.25 4.12 8.93
C ILE A 211 -10.99 3.42 8.45
N PHE A 212 -10.52 3.79 7.27
CA PHE A 212 -9.11 3.60 6.94
C PHE A 212 -8.33 4.84 7.35
N THR A 213 -7.14 4.66 7.90
CA THR A 213 -6.32 5.75 8.45
C THR A 213 -5.87 6.75 7.40
N THR A 214 -5.97 6.39 6.12
CA THR A 214 -5.68 7.24 4.96
C THR A 214 -6.92 7.70 4.19
N ASP A 215 -8.15 7.46 4.70
CA ASP A 215 -9.39 7.96 4.07
C ASP A 215 -9.33 9.48 3.87
N GLY A 216 -9.56 9.96 2.65
CA GLY A 216 -9.51 11.38 2.32
C GLY A 216 -10.42 12.23 3.22
N GLN A 217 -11.63 11.76 3.48
CA GLN A 217 -12.62 12.42 4.35
C GLN A 217 -12.18 12.52 5.83
N TYR A 218 -11.31 11.62 6.30
CA TYR A 218 -10.73 11.70 7.65
C TYR A 218 -10.02 13.05 7.89
N SER A 219 -9.31 13.56 6.90
CA SER A 219 -8.52 14.79 7.01
C SER A 219 -9.37 16.05 7.27
N VAL A 220 -10.67 16.02 6.95
CA VAL A 220 -11.59 17.16 7.04
C VAL A 220 -12.78 16.94 7.99
N SER A 221 -12.87 15.78 8.62
CA SER A 221 -13.95 15.42 9.54
C SER A 221 -13.62 15.72 11.00
N ASP A 222 -14.63 16.07 11.79
CA ASP A 222 -14.51 16.36 13.22
C ASP A 222 -14.61 15.06 14.05
N ILE A 223 -13.63 14.18 13.83
CA ILE A 223 -13.51 12.88 14.48
C ILE A 223 -12.18 12.74 15.23
N VAL A 224 -12.15 11.82 16.16
CA VAL A 224 -10.96 11.36 16.87
C VAL A 224 -10.75 9.89 16.59
N VAL A 225 -9.60 9.53 16.10
CA VAL A 225 -9.19 8.13 15.92
C VAL A 225 -8.71 7.62 17.27
N LEU A 226 -9.25 6.49 17.69
CA LEU A 226 -8.89 5.83 18.94
C LEU A 226 -7.67 4.92 18.77
N ASP A 227 -6.81 4.90 19.77
CA ASP A 227 -5.69 3.97 19.85
C ASP A 227 -6.19 2.52 19.99
N ASP A 228 -5.70 1.62 19.16
CA ASP A 228 -6.01 0.19 19.19
C ASP A 228 -5.13 -0.51 20.24
N ASP A 229 -5.44 -0.31 21.51
CA ASP A 229 -4.63 -0.76 22.66
C ASP A 229 -4.59 -2.28 22.86
N LYS A 230 -5.30 -3.05 22.06
CA LYS A 230 -5.24 -4.52 22.04
C LYS A 230 -4.68 -5.11 20.72
N ASN A 231 -4.23 -4.24 19.80
CA ASN A 231 -3.73 -4.64 18.48
C ASN A 231 -4.73 -5.57 17.74
N PHE A 232 -5.98 -5.15 17.70
CA PHE A 232 -7.05 -5.91 17.04
C PHE A 232 -6.91 -5.88 15.53
N TYR A 233 -6.56 -4.72 14.96
CA TYR A 233 -6.35 -4.57 13.54
C TYR A 233 -4.90 -4.88 13.16
N PRO A 234 -4.66 -5.61 12.03
CA PRO A 234 -3.31 -5.79 11.52
C PRO A 234 -2.73 -4.46 11.02
N SER A 235 -1.41 -4.33 11.10
CA SER A 235 -0.73 -3.19 10.50
C SER A 235 -0.55 -3.36 9.00
N TYR A 236 -0.82 -2.28 8.24
CA TYR A 236 -0.64 -2.20 6.79
C TYR A 236 0.26 -1.02 6.43
N GLN A 237 1.48 -1.00 7.00
CA GLN A 237 2.48 0.00 6.62
C GLN A 237 2.79 -0.12 5.12
N CYS A 238 2.96 1.01 4.45
CA CYS A 238 3.25 1.06 3.02
C CYS A 238 4.74 1.25 2.74
N GLY A 239 5.26 0.46 1.81
CA GLY A 239 6.61 0.57 1.27
C GLY A 239 6.64 0.02 -0.15
N ASN A 240 7.81 -0.05 -0.76
CA ASN A 240 7.97 -0.55 -2.11
C ASN A 240 8.55 -1.95 -2.12
N ILE A 241 7.99 -2.83 -2.94
CA ILE A 241 8.61 -4.08 -3.34
C ILE A 241 9.38 -3.82 -4.62
N VAL A 242 10.67 -4.10 -4.61
CA VAL A 242 11.59 -3.87 -5.72
C VAL A 242 12.30 -5.17 -6.07
N ARG A 243 12.43 -5.48 -7.36
CA ARG A 243 13.23 -6.60 -7.82
C ARG A 243 14.72 -6.33 -7.53
N LYS A 244 15.39 -7.29 -6.92
CA LYS A 244 16.81 -7.17 -6.58
C LYS A 244 17.70 -6.91 -7.80
N GLU A 245 17.39 -7.53 -8.93
CA GLU A 245 18.09 -7.31 -10.20
C GLU A 245 18.11 -5.83 -10.60
N ILE A 246 16.99 -5.12 -10.40
CA ILE A 246 16.87 -3.69 -10.72
C ILE A 246 17.77 -2.83 -9.81
N LEU A 247 17.86 -3.16 -8.52
CA LEU A 247 18.76 -2.46 -7.60
C LEU A 247 20.24 -2.73 -7.92
N GLU A 248 20.56 -3.92 -8.41
CA GLU A 248 21.91 -4.27 -8.85
C GLU A 248 22.28 -3.54 -10.16
N GLU A 249 21.31 -3.38 -11.09
CA GLU A 249 21.51 -2.66 -12.35
C GLU A 249 21.53 -1.15 -12.17
N HIS A 250 20.72 -0.61 -11.25
CA HIS A 250 20.50 0.81 -10.99
C HIS A 250 20.68 1.13 -9.50
N PRO A 251 21.91 1.07 -8.98
CA PRO A 251 22.19 1.31 -7.56
C PRO A 251 21.84 2.76 -7.12
N GLU A 252 21.70 3.70 -8.05
CA GLU A 252 21.20 5.05 -7.80
C GLU A 252 19.79 5.10 -7.20
N LEU A 253 18.96 4.08 -7.43
CA LEU A 253 17.62 3.97 -6.86
C LEU A 253 17.62 3.82 -5.33
N GLU A 254 18.70 3.31 -4.74
CA GLU A 254 18.82 3.16 -3.28
C GLU A 254 18.67 4.50 -2.54
N GLU A 255 19.27 5.57 -3.03
CA GLU A 255 19.16 6.90 -2.41
C GLU A 255 17.73 7.44 -2.55
N ILE A 256 17.06 7.20 -3.68
CA ILE A 256 15.66 7.61 -3.90
C ILE A 256 14.72 6.91 -2.91
N PHE A 257 14.86 5.59 -2.75
CA PHE A 257 14.05 4.87 -1.77
C PHE A 257 14.32 5.32 -0.33
N LYS A 258 15.55 5.69 -0.02
CA LYS A 258 15.90 6.25 1.27
C LYS A 258 15.25 7.62 1.52
N GLU A 259 15.11 8.45 0.50
CA GLU A 259 14.35 9.70 0.59
C GLU A 259 12.86 9.49 0.82
N CYS A 260 12.31 8.35 0.38
CA CYS A 260 10.92 7.98 0.64
C CYS A 260 10.66 7.54 2.09
N GLU A 261 11.71 7.20 2.87
CA GLU A 261 11.55 6.67 4.23
C GLU A 261 10.96 7.73 5.18
N GLY A 262 9.81 7.42 5.77
CA GLY A 262 9.16 8.27 6.77
C GLY A 262 8.66 9.62 6.24
N ILE A 263 8.56 9.79 4.91
CA ILE A 263 8.18 11.07 4.29
C ILE A 263 6.72 11.44 4.48
N LEU A 264 5.85 10.46 4.78
CA LEU A 264 4.41 10.63 4.91
C LEU A 264 3.91 10.11 6.27
N THR A 265 2.98 10.81 6.85
CA THR A 265 2.12 10.31 7.95
C THR A 265 0.76 9.89 7.39
N ASP A 266 -0.02 9.10 8.14
CA ASP A 266 -1.40 8.71 7.79
C ASP A 266 -2.23 9.94 7.40
N LYS A 267 -2.13 11.01 8.20
CA LYS A 267 -2.89 12.24 7.97
C LYS A 267 -2.45 13.01 6.72
N GLU A 268 -1.17 12.98 6.40
CA GLU A 268 -0.67 13.59 5.16
C GLU A 268 -1.12 12.79 3.95
N MET A 269 -1.08 11.45 4.02
CA MET A 269 -1.60 10.61 2.95
C MET A 269 -3.12 10.78 2.79
N ALA A 270 -3.88 10.83 3.88
CA ALA A 270 -5.31 11.13 3.85
C ALA A 270 -5.60 12.50 3.19
N ARG A 271 -4.77 13.51 3.46
CA ARG A 271 -4.90 14.84 2.84
C ARG A 271 -4.62 14.81 1.33
N LEU A 272 -3.64 14.04 0.89
CA LEU A 272 -3.35 13.86 -0.53
C LEU A 272 -4.51 13.13 -1.22
N ASN A 273 -5.01 12.04 -0.64
CA ASN A 273 -6.20 11.35 -1.15
C ASN A 273 -7.40 12.29 -1.28
N TYR A 274 -7.65 13.12 -0.28
CA TYR A 274 -8.73 14.12 -0.32
C TYR A 274 -8.60 15.11 -1.49
N ARG A 275 -7.39 15.55 -1.79
CA ARG A 275 -7.14 16.47 -2.91
C ARG A 275 -7.51 15.82 -4.25
N VAL A 276 -7.12 14.59 -4.47
CA VAL A 276 -7.43 13.86 -5.71
C VAL A 276 -8.92 13.50 -5.75
N GLU A 277 -9.46 12.90 -4.70
CA GLU A 277 -10.82 12.35 -4.69
C GLU A 277 -11.90 13.43 -4.72
N GLU A 278 -11.75 14.49 -3.91
CA GLU A 278 -12.77 15.50 -3.69
C GLU A 278 -12.47 16.80 -4.44
N LYS A 279 -11.21 17.23 -4.50
CA LYS A 279 -10.82 18.44 -5.23
C LYS A 279 -10.57 18.21 -6.71
N LYS A 280 -10.54 16.93 -7.14
CA LYS A 280 -10.27 16.53 -8.53
C LYS A 280 -8.93 17.05 -9.04
N GLU A 281 -7.95 17.14 -8.15
CA GLU A 281 -6.56 17.41 -8.53
C GLU A 281 -5.97 16.14 -9.16
N GLU A 282 -5.04 16.31 -10.10
CA GLU A 282 -4.31 15.15 -10.64
C GLU A 282 -3.38 14.57 -9.57
N PRO A 283 -3.05 13.26 -9.62
CA PRO A 283 -2.16 12.61 -8.64
C PRO A 283 -0.71 13.14 -8.62
N GLU A 284 -0.29 13.84 -9.69
CA GLU A 284 1.04 14.45 -9.88
C GLU A 284 1.39 15.55 -8.87
#